data_fba5d627f91dc6917b8e18bcb9285f9a
#
_entry.id   fba5d627f91dc6917b8e18bcb9285f9a
#
_cell.length_a   1.000
_cell.length_b   1.000
_cell.length_c   1.000
_cell.angle_alpha   90.00
_cell.angle_beta   90.00
_cell.angle_gamma   90.00
#
_symmetry.space_group_name_H-M   'P 1'
#
loop_
_entity.id
_entity.type
_entity.pdbx_description
1 polymer ?
#
loop_
_entity_poly.entity_id
_entity_poly.type
_entity_poly.pdbx_seq_one_letter_code
_entity_poly.pdbx_strand_id
1 'polypeptide(L)'
;MKYIRVALLTILVLCMYASCRQDASKEKMINLVKKWEKKQVIYPSETTFTIYGEDTVVDYVKSGVKYSIVSYIDSLGCLSCKLQAKAWKSFIKTIDSVSDYSIPVNIFVHNKNGDELVSILRKEAFDIPICLDLNDSLRLLNDFPDDIAFRTFLLDKDNRVVAIGNPIFNPKIKELYLNIIHDEEVVTRKGNEASKTELFIDKNFVDFGSFDWHKEQKGVFVFSNQGDIPLVIEGVITSCDCTTVDYPKEPVRPGMSVELLTVYKADHPEYFNKTITVYCNVETSPIVLRITGNAEQQ
;
A
#
# COMPACT_ATOMS: atom_id res chain seq x y z
N MET A 1 0.33 49.08 -0.11
CA MET A 1 0.13 48.54 1.24
C MET A 1 -1.20 47.75 1.39
N LYS A 2 -2.35 48.12 0.82
CA LYS A 2 -3.62 47.37 0.90
C LYS A 2 -3.52 45.97 0.26
N TYR A 3 -2.93 45.83 -0.91
CA TYR A 3 -2.83 44.54 -1.64
C TYR A 3 -1.93 43.54 -0.94
N ILE A 4 -0.85 43.98 -0.28
CA ILE A 4 0.05 43.12 0.49
C ILE A 4 -0.63 42.54 1.72
N ARG A 5 -1.48 43.31 2.40
CA ARG A 5 -2.28 42.85 3.55
C ARG A 5 -3.36 41.85 3.15
N VAL A 6 -3.98 42.03 1.99
CA VAL A 6 -4.96 41.06 1.46
C VAL A 6 -4.28 39.75 1.04
N ALA A 7 -3.12 39.83 0.37
CA ALA A 7 -2.36 38.63 0.00
C ALA A 7 -1.85 37.86 1.23
N LEU A 8 -1.37 38.55 2.27
CA LEU A 8 -0.97 37.92 3.54
C LEU A 8 -2.16 37.27 4.26
N LEU A 9 -3.35 37.89 4.25
CA LEU A 9 -4.55 37.31 4.85
C LEU A 9 -5.02 36.05 4.09
N THR A 10 -4.96 36.05 2.77
CA THR A 10 -5.35 34.88 1.97
C THR A 10 -4.37 33.71 2.14
N ILE A 11 -3.07 33.97 2.28
CA ILE A 11 -2.07 32.95 2.57
C ILE A 11 -2.31 32.36 3.97
N LEU A 12 -2.59 33.19 4.98
CA LEU A 12 -2.86 32.74 6.35
C LEU A 12 -4.12 31.85 6.41
N VAL A 13 -5.17 32.21 5.69
CA VAL A 13 -6.41 31.44 5.59
C VAL A 13 -6.14 30.10 4.89
N LEU A 14 -5.38 30.07 3.81
CA LEU A 14 -4.98 28.84 3.11
C LEU A 14 -4.16 27.90 4.01
N CYS A 15 -3.22 28.43 4.81
CA CYS A 15 -2.45 27.65 5.77
C CYS A 15 -3.34 27.04 6.88
N MET A 16 -4.34 27.77 7.38
CA MET A 16 -5.27 27.23 8.37
C MET A 16 -6.17 26.15 7.81
N TYR A 17 -6.60 26.23 6.55
CA TYR A 17 -7.37 25.14 5.90
C TYR A 17 -6.54 23.88 5.64
N ALA A 18 -5.24 24.01 5.37
CA ALA A 18 -4.34 22.87 5.18
C ALA A 18 -4.12 22.13 6.52
N SER A 19 -3.87 22.84 7.62
CA SER A 19 -3.70 22.27 8.96
C SER A 19 -4.95 21.53 9.45
N CYS A 20 -6.14 22.12 9.31
CA CYS A 20 -7.39 21.45 9.69
C CYS A 20 -7.69 20.17 8.92
N ARG A 21 -7.26 20.05 7.65
CA ARG A 21 -7.45 18.81 6.87
C ARG A 21 -6.56 17.67 7.36
N GLN A 22 -5.36 18.00 7.80
CA GLN A 22 -4.38 17.00 8.27
C GLN A 22 -4.80 16.43 9.64
N ASP A 23 -5.28 17.26 10.54
CA ASP A 23 -5.80 16.84 11.85
C ASP A 23 -7.04 15.96 11.71
N ALA A 24 -7.99 16.32 10.82
CA ALA A 24 -9.17 15.51 10.55
C ALA A 24 -8.84 14.13 9.95
N SER A 25 -7.83 14.04 9.10
CA SER A 25 -7.37 12.76 8.52
C SER A 25 -6.73 11.86 9.59
N LYS A 26 -5.91 12.43 10.46
CA LYS A 26 -5.27 11.73 11.57
C LYS A 26 -6.29 11.22 12.59
N GLU A 27 -7.28 12.05 12.93
CA GLU A 27 -8.36 11.66 13.84
C GLU A 27 -9.23 10.53 13.26
N LYS A 28 -9.55 10.60 11.97
CA LYS A 28 -10.27 9.53 11.25
C LYS A 28 -9.51 8.21 11.31
N MET A 29 -8.20 8.24 11.12
CA MET A 29 -7.34 7.05 11.19
C MET A 29 -7.29 6.48 12.63
N ILE A 30 -7.12 7.32 13.64
CA ILE A 30 -7.13 6.90 15.06
C ILE A 30 -8.47 6.24 15.40
N ASN A 31 -9.57 6.81 14.97
CA ASN A 31 -10.91 6.27 15.21
C ASN A 31 -11.10 4.92 14.48
N LEU A 32 -10.57 4.79 13.27
CA LEU A 32 -10.57 3.53 12.53
C LEU A 32 -9.81 2.43 13.27
N VAL A 33 -8.58 2.72 13.72
CA VAL A 33 -7.76 1.76 14.48
C VAL A 33 -8.49 1.35 15.76
N LYS A 34 -9.03 2.30 16.53
CA LYS A 34 -9.81 2.00 17.75
C LYS A 34 -11.05 1.14 17.48
N LYS A 35 -11.75 1.40 16.36
CA LYS A 35 -12.95 0.61 15.95
C LYS A 35 -12.58 -0.85 15.70
N TRP A 36 -11.37 -1.11 15.18
CA TRP A 36 -10.95 -2.44 14.76
C TRP A 36 -10.09 -3.18 15.78
N GLU A 37 -9.43 -2.48 16.69
CA GLU A 37 -8.63 -3.10 17.75
C GLU A 37 -9.42 -4.15 18.52
N LYS A 38 -8.90 -5.37 18.59
CA LYS A 38 -9.52 -6.55 19.25
C LYS A 38 -10.88 -6.98 18.67
N LYS A 39 -11.36 -6.35 17.59
CA LYS A 39 -12.56 -6.80 16.89
C LYS A 39 -12.29 -8.18 16.29
N GLN A 40 -13.22 -9.11 16.48
CA GLN A 40 -13.11 -10.42 15.88
C GLN A 40 -13.49 -10.38 14.40
N VAL A 41 -12.65 -10.97 13.55
CA VAL A 41 -12.96 -11.20 12.14
C VAL A 41 -13.72 -12.52 12.02
N ILE A 42 -14.88 -12.47 11.38
CA ILE A 42 -15.77 -13.61 11.16
C ILE A 42 -15.51 -14.16 9.77
N TYR A 43 -15.07 -15.41 9.68
CA TYR A 43 -14.91 -16.10 8.42
C TYR A 43 -16.26 -16.69 7.95
N PRO A 44 -16.52 -16.72 6.62
CA PRO A 44 -17.65 -17.47 6.08
C PRO A 44 -17.55 -18.96 6.47
N SER A 45 -18.70 -19.60 6.66
CA SER A 45 -18.77 -21.04 7.03
C SER A 45 -18.19 -21.96 5.96
N GLU A 46 -18.30 -21.55 4.70
CA GLU A 46 -17.75 -22.26 3.56
C GLU A 46 -16.69 -21.40 2.88
N THR A 47 -15.44 -21.82 3.00
CA THR A 47 -14.30 -21.14 2.35
C THR A 47 -13.47 -22.18 1.61
N THR A 48 -13.30 -21.98 0.31
CA THR A 48 -12.45 -22.83 -0.52
C THR A 48 -11.26 -22.01 -1.00
N PHE A 49 -10.06 -22.42 -0.60
CA PHE A 49 -8.83 -21.84 -1.09
C PHE A 49 -8.30 -22.68 -2.25
N THR A 50 -7.91 -21.99 -3.32
CA THR A 50 -7.42 -22.63 -4.54
C THR A 50 -6.15 -21.98 -5.05
N ILE A 51 -5.29 -22.75 -5.70
CA ILE A 51 -4.19 -22.25 -6.52
C ILE A 51 -4.71 -22.14 -7.95
N TYR A 52 -4.63 -20.97 -8.54
CA TYR A 52 -5.14 -20.65 -9.89
C TYR A 52 -6.62 -21.01 -10.12
N GLY A 53 -7.42 -21.06 -9.07
CA GLY A 53 -8.83 -21.40 -9.16
C GLY A 53 -9.15 -22.88 -9.40
N GLU A 54 -8.14 -23.75 -9.45
CA GLU A 54 -8.29 -25.17 -9.83
C GLU A 54 -7.91 -26.11 -8.68
N ASP A 55 -6.68 -26.00 -8.17
CA ASP A 55 -6.18 -26.90 -7.13
C ASP A 55 -6.69 -26.47 -5.76
N THR A 56 -7.68 -27.20 -5.23
CA THR A 56 -8.22 -26.95 -3.89
C THR A 56 -7.19 -27.28 -2.82
N VAL A 57 -6.94 -26.34 -1.92
CA VAL A 57 -6.09 -26.54 -0.74
C VAL A 57 -7.00 -26.77 0.47
N VAL A 58 -6.98 -28.00 0.97
CA VAL A 58 -7.79 -28.42 2.12
C VAL A 58 -7.17 -27.86 3.41
N ASP A 59 -8.03 -27.44 4.36
CA ASP A 59 -7.64 -26.95 5.69
C ASP A 59 -6.64 -25.77 5.64
N TYR A 60 -6.76 -24.90 4.63
CA TYR A 60 -5.87 -23.75 4.50
C TYR A 60 -6.02 -22.74 5.64
N VAL A 61 -7.26 -22.47 6.08
CA VAL A 61 -7.54 -21.63 7.25
C VAL A 61 -7.31 -22.46 8.51
N LYS A 62 -6.11 -22.33 9.08
CA LYS A 62 -5.75 -23.07 10.30
C LYS A 62 -6.30 -22.37 11.54
N SER A 63 -7.02 -23.10 12.37
CA SER A 63 -7.41 -22.66 13.71
C SER A 63 -6.27 -22.86 14.71
N GLY A 64 -6.20 -21.99 15.72
CA GLY A 64 -5.24 -22.14 16.84
C GLY A 64 -3.80 -21.77 16.52
N VAL A 65 -3.51 -21.20 15.36
CA VAL A 65 -2.20 -20.59 15.07
C VAL A 65 -2.05 -19.31 15.87
N LYS A 66 -0.84 -19.00 16.30
CA LYS A 66 -0.55 -17.80 17.12
C LYS A 66 -0.99 -16.52 16.43
N TYR A 67 -0.63 -16.38 15.15
CA TYR A 67 -1.05 -15.26 14.29
C TYR A 67 -1.47 -15.77 12.92
N SER A 68 -2.35 -15.02 12.27
CA SER A 68 -2.71 -15.17 10.85
C SER A 68 -2.93 -13.80 10.22
N ILE A 69 -2.85 -13.72 8.91
CA ILE A 69 -3.14 -12.50 8.17
C ILE A 69 -4.38 -12.75 7.32
N VAL A 70 -5.34 -11.83 7.35
CA VAL A 70 -6.46 -11.81 6.42
C VAL A 70 -6.40 -10.56 5.58
N SER A 71 -6.58 -10.69 4.26
CA SER A 71 -6.65 -9.59 3.31
C SER A 71 -7.86 -9.75 2.41
N TYR A 72 -8.65 -8.68 2.27
CA TYR A 72 -9.81 -8.65 1.40
C TYR A 72 -9.57 -7.70 0.22
N ILE A 73 -9.78 -8.21 -1.00
CA ILE A 73 -9.61 -7.49 -2.27
C ILE A 73 -10.94 -7.53 -3.02
N ASP A 74 -11.47 -6.36 -3.38
CA ASP A 74 -12.65 -6.26 -4.25
C ASP A 74 -12.27 -6.12 -5.73
N SER A 75 -13.21 -6.39 -6.63
CA SER A 75 -13.04 -6.29 -8.08
C SER A 75 -13.26 -4.89 -8.65
N LEU A 76 -13.42 -3.86 -7.81
CA LEU A 76 -13.63 -2.50 -8.31
C LEU A 76 -12.32 -1.92 -8.85
N GLY A 77 -12.24 -1.68 -10.14
CA GLY A 77 -11.04 -1.16 -10.82
C GLY A 77 -10.00 -2.24 -11.14
N CYS A 78 -8.73 -1.87 -11.19
CA CYS A 78 -7.63 -2.76 -11.60
C CYS A 78 -7.34 -3.83 -10.55
N LEU A 79 -7.69 -5.09 -10.82
CA LEU A 79 -7.50 -6.21 -9.89
C LEU A 79 -6.02 -6.57 -9.69
N SER A 80 -5.20 -6.60 -10.74
CA SER A 80 -3.76 -6.88 -10.64
C SER A 80 -3.05 -5.81 -9.82
N CYS A 81 -3.46 -4.52 -9.96
CA CYS A 81 -2.94 -3.42 -9.16
C CYS A 81 -3.21 -3.59 -7.66
N LYS A 82 -4.37 -4.16 -7.31
CA LYS A 82 -4.75 -4.40 -5.91
C LYS A 82 -4.12 -5.67 -5.35
N LEU A 83 -4.00 -6.70 -6.18
CA LEU A 83 -3.43 -7.99 -5.78
C LEU A 83 -1.94 -7.86 -5.48
N GLN A 84 -1.16 -7.11 -6.29
CA GLN A 84 0.28 -6.91 -6.05
C GLN A 84 1.01 -8.24 -5.78
N ALA A 85 0.84 -9.21 -6.67
CA ALA A 85 1.27 -10.59 -6.50
C ALA A 85 2.72 -10.74 -6.07
N LYS A 86 3.65 -10.01 -6.70
CA LYS A 86 5.08 -10.04 -6.35
C LYS A 86 5.36 -9.52 -4.94
N ALA A 87 4.65 -8.47 -4.53
CA ALA A 87 4.81 -7.89 -3.21
C ALA A 87 4.34 -8.85 -2.11
N TRP A 88 3.20 -9.54 -2.32
CA TRP A 88 2.74 -10.60 -1.42
C TRP A 88 3.73 -11.75 -1.32
N LYS A 89 4.21 -12.29 -2.46
CA LYS A 89 5.23 -13.37 -2.46
C LYS A 89 6.49 -12.97 -1.69
N SER A 90 6.96 -11.74 -1.89
CA SER A 90 8.13 -11.21 -1.16
C SER A 90 7.85 -11.08 0.35
N PHE A 91 6.66 -10.58 0.72
CA PHE A 91 6.30 -10.41 2.12
C PHE A 91 6.15 -11.76 2.84
N ILE A 92 5.50 -12.75 2.22
CA ILE A 92 5.35 -14.10 2.77
C ILE A 92 6.72 -14.74 3.01
N LYS A 93 7.65 -14.66 2.03
CA LYS A 93 9.03 -15.12 2.24
C LYS A 93 9.72 -14.43 3.42
N THR A 94 9.46 -13.13 3.62
CA THR A 94 10.01 -12.40 4.76
C THR A 94 9.43 -12.91 6.07
N ILE A 95 8.11 -13.15 6.15
CA ILE A 95 7.46 -13.72 7.34
C ILE A 95 8.06 -15.09 7.66
N ASP A 96 8.14 -15.97 6.68
CA ASP A 96 8.68 -17.33 6.85
C ASP A 96 10.14 -17.34 7.31
N SER A 97 10.90 -16.27 7.00
CA SER A 97 12.30 -16.14 7.44
C SER A 97 12.48 -15.62 8.87
N VAL A 98 11.47 -14.96 9.44
CA VAL A 98 11.55 -14.34 10.78
C VAL A 98 10.67 -15.05 11.81
N SER A 99 9.84 -15.99 11.39
CA SER A 99 8.93 -16.73 12.27
C SER A 99 9.33 -18.20 12.34
N ASP A 100 9.41 -18.73 13.56
CA ASP A 100 9.65 -20.17 13.81
C ASP A 100 8.39 -21.03 13.59
N TYR A 101 7.25 -20.42 13.21
CA TYR A 101 5.98 -21.08 12.99
C TYR A 101 5.27 -20.53 11.75
N SER A 102 4.42 -21.36 11.13
CA SER A 102 3.66 -20.96 9.94
C SER A 102 2.65 -19.88 10.27
N ILE A 103 2.65 -18.80 9.50
CA ILE A 103 1.67 -17.72 9.56
C ILE A 103 0.80 -17.78 8.30
N PRO A 104 -0.44 -18.29 8.38
CA PRO A 104 -1.34 -18.33 7.24
C PRO A 104 -1.66 -16.92 6.74
N VAL A 105 -1.60 -16.74 5.43
CA VAL A 105 -2.01 -15.49 4.76
C VAL A 105 -3.27 -15.78 3.94
N ASN A 106 -4.41 -15.45 4.50
CA ASN A 106 -5.73 -15.72 3.95
C ASN A 106 -6.16 -14.56 3.03
N ILE A 107 -5.95 -14.68 1.72
CA ILE A 107 -6.35 -13.66 0.74
C ILE A 107 -7.71 -14.04 0.17
N PHE A 108 -8.69 -13.17 0.39
CA PHE A 108 -10.03 -13.27 -0.18
C PHE A 108 -10.16 -12.27 -1.31
N VAL A 109 -10.62 -12.75 -2.45
CA VAL A 109 -10.86 -11.90 -3.64
C VAL A 109 -12.32 -12.00 -4.03
N HIS A 110 -13.05 -10.90 -3.88
CA HIS A 110 -14.38 -10.79 -4.45
C HIS A 110 -14.27 -10.36 -5.90
N ASN A 111 -14.51 -11.29 -6.82
CA ASN A 111 -14.62 -11.02 -8.26
C ASN A 111 -15.74 -11.86 -8.85
N LYS A 112 -16.69 -11.21 -9.55
CA LYS A 112 -17.78 -11.89 -10.25
C LYS A 112 -17.33 -12.66 -11.49
N ASN A 113 -16.15 -12.33 -12.02
CA ASN A 113 -15.53 -12.98 -13.16
C ASN A 113 -14.31 -13.81 -12.70
N GLY A 114 -14.56 -15.07 -12.35
CA GLY A 114 -13.52 -15.99 -11.88
C GLY A 114 -12.42 -16.24 -12.93
N ASP A 115 -12.76 -16.28 -14.22
CA ASP A 115 -11.82 -16.55 -15.30
C ASP A 115 -10.79 -15.41 -15.46
N GLU A 116 -11.23 -14.16 -15.29
CA GLU A 116 -10.34 -13.00 -15.27
C GLU A 116 -9.32 -13.10 -14.13
N LEU A 117 -9.79 -13.44 -12.94
CA LEU A 117 -8.91 -13.63 -11.78
C LEU A 117 -7.88 -14.73 -12.04
N VAL A 118 -8.31 -15.90 -12.51
CA VAL A 118 -7.42 -17.03 -12.83
C VAL A 118 -6.37 -16.63 -13.87
N SER A 119 -6.77 -15.89 -14.91
CA SER A 119 -5.85 -15.38 -15.93
C SER A 119 -4.77 -14.47 -15.31
N ILE A 120 -5.16 -13.56 -14.40
CA ILE A 120 -4.23 -12.67 -13.70
C ILE A 120 -3.28 -13.48 -12.81
N LEU A 121 -3.80 -14.42 -12.03
CA LEU A 121 -2.98 -15.25 -11.13
C LEU A 121 -1.92 -16.05 -11.91
N ARG A 122 -2.29 -16.62 -13.06
CA ARG A 122 -1.38 -17.35 -13.94
C ARG A 122 -0.32 -16.43 -14.57
N LYS A 123 -0.75 -15.26 -15.08
CA LYS A 123 0.14 -14.25 -15.66
C LYS A 123 1.20 -13.78 -14.64
N GLU A 124 0.78 -13.56 -13.39
CA GLU A 124 1.65 -13.10 -12.30
C GLU A 124 2.39 -14.26 -11.60
N ALA A 125 2.20 -15.50 -12.06
CA ALA A 125 2.71 -16.72 -11.42
C ALA A 125 2.42 -16.73 -9.90
N PHE A 126 1.19 -16.34 -9.50
CA PHE A 126 0.79 -16.25 -8.11
C PHE A 126 0.28 -17.59 -7.60
N ASP A 127 1.17 -18.43 -7.14
CA ASP A 127 0.98 -19.80 -6.65
C ASP A 127 0.59 -19.89 -5.16
N ILE A 128 0.18 -18.77 -4.57
CA ILE A 128 -0.31 -18.72 -3.20
C ILE A 128 -1.81 -18.98 -3.23
N PRO A 129 -2.33 -19.86 -2.33
CA PRO A 129 -3.77 -20.12 -2.26
C PRO A 129 -4.57 -18.87 -1.96
N ILE A 130 -5.65 -18.66 -2.71
CA ILE A 130 -6.63 -17.59 -2.48
C ILE A 130 -8.04 -18.16 -2.39
N CYS A 131 -8.92 -17.46 -1.70
CA CYS A 131 -10.36 -17.74 -1.69
C CYS A 131 -11.07 -16.80 -2.67
N LEU A 132 -11.72 -17.37 -3.69
CA LEU A 132 -12.62 -16.60 -4.56
C LEU A 132 -13.99 -16.48 -3.86
N ASP A 133 -14.27 -15.32 -3.29
CA ASP A 133 -15.50 -15.01 -2.58
C ASP A 133 -16.53 -14.39 -3.54
N LEU A 134 -17.22 -15.24 -4.30
CA LEU A 134 -18.22 -14.81 -5.30
C LEU A 134 -19.39 -14.03 -4.69
N ASN A 135 -19.75 -14.34 -3.45
CA ASN A 135 -20.88 -13.77 -2.75
C ASN A 135 -20.52 -12.57 -1.86
N ASP A 136 -19.24 -12.14 -1.88
CA ASP A 136 -18.76 -11.07 -0.99
C ASP A 136 -18.99 -11.34 0.50
N SER A 137 -19.01 -12.62 0.86
CA SER A 137 -19.43 -13.11 2.18
C SER A 137 -18.54 -12.59 3.29
N LEU A 138 -17.23 -12.54 3.07
CA LEU A 138 -16.30 -12.05 4.09
C LEU A 138 -16.54 -10.57 4.42
N ARG A 139 -16.76 -9.72 3.41
CA ARG A 139 -17.06 -8.30 3.63
C ARG A 139 -18.40 -8.09 4.31
N LEU A 140 -19.42 -8.81 3.86
CA LEU A 140 -20.78 -8.70 4.43
C LEU A 140 -20.83 -9.11 5.92
N LEU A 141 -19.99 -10.06 6.34
CA LEU A 141 -19.91 -10.50 7.74
C LEU A 141 -19.15 -9.50 8.63
N ASN A 142 -18.25 -8.68 8.05
CA ASN A 142 -17.29 -7.93 8.85
C ASN A 142 -17.42 -6.41 8.74
N ASP A 143 -18.10 -5.86 7.73
CA ASP A 143 -18.20 -4.41 7.47
C ASP A 143 -16.81 -3.76 7.38
N PHE A 144 -15.98 -4.26 6.46
CA PHE A 144 -14.60 -3.77 6.27
C PHE A 144 -14.56 -2.28 5.84
N PRO A 145 -13.45 -1.58 6.14
CA PRO A 145 -13.25 -0.21 5.67
C PRO A 145 -13.34 -0.09 4.14
N ASP A 146 -13.82 1.06 3.67
CA ASP A 146 -13.89 1.34 2.23
C ASP A 146 -12.50 1.47 1.58
N ASP A 147 -11.52 1.98 2.34
CA ASP A 147 -10.15 2.16 1.87
C ASP A 147 -9.40 0.83 1.90
N ILE A 148 -8.90 0.40 0.73
CA ILE A 148 -8.14 -0.85 0.55
C ILE A 148 -6.88 -0.91 1.44
N ALA A 149 -6.29 0.22 1.79
CA ALA A 149 -5.14 0.29 2.68
C ALA A 149 -5.42 -0.28 4.08
N PHE A 150 -6.69 -0.38 4.47
CA PHE A 150 -7.14 -0.87 5.78
C PHE A 150 -7.96 -2.16 5.72
N ARG A 151 -7.93 -2.90 4.60
CA ARG A 151 -8.63 -4.18 4.43
C ARG A 151 -7.72 -5.39 4.61
N THR A 152 -6.60 -5.18 5.30
CA THR A 152 -5.67 -6.24 5.69
C THR A 152 -5.44 -6.14 7.19
N PHE A 153 -5.49 -7.30 7.86
CA PHE A 153 -5.43 -7.40 9.32
C PHE A 153 -4.48 -8.51 9.74
N LEU A 154 -3.66 -8.23 10.75
CA LEU A 154 -2.98 -9.25 11.53
C LEU A 154 -3.92 -9.68 12.65
N LEU A 155 -4.16 -10.97 12.78
CA LEU A 155 -5.10 -11.58 13.72
C LEU A 155 -4.35 -12.46 14.73
N ASP A 156 -4.85 -12.51 15.95
CA ASP A 156 -4.43 -13.47 16.96
C ASP A 156 -5.12 -14.85 16.78
N LYS A 157 -4.83 -15.79 17.68
CA LYS A 157 -5.38 -17.14 17.67
C LYS A 157 -6.92 -17.21 17.76
N ASP A 158 -7.56 -16.15 18.26
CA ASP A 158 -9.03 -16.05 18.40
C ASP A 158 -9.65 -15.23 17.26
N ASN A 159 -8.90 -15.02 16.16
CA ASN A 159 -9.26 -14.17 15.02
C ASN A 159 -9.55 -12.71 15.40
N ARG A 160 -8.93 -12.20 16.47
CA ARG A 160 -9.06 -10.79 16.86
C ARG A 160 -7.98 -9.96 16.22
N VAL A 161 -8.34 -8.76 15.79
CA VAL A 161 -7.42 -7.82 15.16
C VAL A 161 -6.36 -7.34 16.16
N VAL A 162 -5.10 -7.62 15.85
CA VAL A 162 -3.90 -7.14 16.56
C VAL A 162 -3.31 -5.91 15.87
N ALA A 163 -3.30 -5.90 14.54
CA ALA A 163 -2.89 -4.76 13.75
C ALA A 163 -3.73 -4.64 12.48
N ILE A 164 -3.92 -3.40 12.01
CA ILE A 164 -4.67 -3.05 10.81
C ILE A 164 -3.78 -2.30 9.83
N GLY A 165 -3.95 -2.56 8.56
CA GLY A 165 -3.28 -1.90 7.45
C GLY A 165 -2.57 -2.90 6.55
N ASN A 166 -2.40 -2.53 5.28
CA ASN A 166 -1.84 -3.43 4.30
C ASN A 166 -0.30 -3.35 4.30
N PRO A 167 0.42 -4.43 4.67
CA PRO A 167 1.88 -4.45 4.78
C PRO A 167 2.60 -4.37 3.44
N ILE A 168 1.91 -4.68 2.33
CA ILE A 168 2.50 -4.53 0.99
C ILE A 168 2.36 -3.11 0.43
N PHE A 169 1.47 -2.29 1.01
CA PHE A 169 1.29 -0.88 0.62
C PHE A 169 1.96 0.09 1.59
N ASN A 170 2.43 -0.37 2.76
CA ASN A 170 3.02 0.52 3.75
C ASN A 170 4.19 -0.17 4.48
N PRO A 171 5.45 0.29 4.26
CA PRO A 171 6.63 -0.28 4.92
C PRO A 171 6.57 -0.26 6.44
N LYS A 172 5.97 0.78 7.04
CA LYS A 172 5.82 0.87 8.51
C LYS A 172 4.81 -0.15 9.05
N ILE A 173 3.77 -0.44 8.28
CA ILE A 173 2.83 -1.53 8.61
C ILE A 173 3.51 -2.89 8.45
N LYS A 174 4.34 -3.05 7.41
CA LYS A 174 5.16 -4.26 7.24
C LYS A 174 6.06 -4.48 8.45
N GLU A 175 6.80 -3.47 8.87
CA GLU A 175 7.67 -3.51 10.05
C GLU A 175 6.87 -3.83 11.33
N LEU A 176 5.71 -3.18 11.53
CA LEU A 176 4.82 -3.46 12.65
C LEU A 176 4.39 -4.94 12.71
N TYR A 177 3.97 -5.51 11.58
CA TYR A 177 3.58 -6.92 11.52
C TYR A 177 4.75 -7.84 11.87
N LEU A 178 5.92 -7.61 11.27
CA LEU A 178 7.11 -8.41 11.54
C LEU A 178 7.54 -8.34 13.00
N ASN A 179 7.49 -7.17 13.63
CA ASN A 179 7.82 -6.99 15.04
C ASN A 179 6.85 -7.74 15.96
N ILE A 180 5.54 -7.70 15.67
CA ILE A 180 4.53 -8.45 16.44
C ILE A 180 4.72 -9.97 16.26
N ILE A 181 4.98 -10.42 15.03
CA ILE A 181 5.16 -11.84 14.71
C ILE A 181 6.40 -12.43 15.39
N HIS A 182 7.49 -11.67 15.42
CA HIS A 182 8.76 -12.11 16.01
C HIS A 182 8.73 -12.11 17.55
N ASP A 183 7.63 -11.69 18.20
CA ASP A 183 7.55 -11.56 19.66
C ASP A 183 8.61 -10.63 20.29
N GLU A 184 9.28 -9.82 19.52
CA GLU A 184 9.93 -8.67 20.10
C GLU A 184 8.83 -7.93 20.85
N GLU A 185 8.96 -7.84 22.19
CA GLU A 185 8.18 -6.87 22.94
C GLU A 185 8.15 -5.64 22.04
N VAL A 186 6.94 -5.26 21.60
CA VAL A 186 6.74 -3.95 21.04
C VAL A 186 7.03 -3.04 22.21
N VAL A 187 8.32 -2.88 22.50
CA VAL A 187 8.79 -1.67 23.12
C VAL A 187 8.21 -0.68 22.14
N THR A 188 7.03 -0.17 22.50
CA THR A 188 6.60 1.13 22.05
C THR A 188 7.87 1.94 22.29
N ARG A 189 8.77 1.91 21.30
CA ARG A 189 9.70 2.99 21.12
C ARG A 189 8.73 4.14 21.10
N LYS A 190 8.54 4.74 22.29
CA LYS A 190 8.08 6.12 22.45
C LYS A 190 8.75 6.77 21.28
N GLY A 191 7.95 7.05 20.19
CA GLY A 191 8.56 7.32 18.93
C GLY A 191 9.73 8.23 19.21
N ASN A 192 10.93 7.78 18.97
CA ASN A 192 11.88 8.71 18.44
C ASN A 192 11.06 9.28 17.30
N GLU A 193 10.53 10.49 17.51
CA GLU A 193 10.07 11.33 16.42
C GLU A 193 11.27 11.32 15.51
N ALA A 194 11.21 10.45 14.49
CA ALA A 194 12.30 10.30 13.55
C ALA A 194 12.51 11.71 13.09
N SER A 195 13.70 12.27 13.42
CA SER A 195 13.97 13.68 13.18
C SER A 195 13.52 13.97 11.76
N LYS A 196 12.56 14.87 11.60
CA LYS A 196 11.94 15.16 10.30
C LYS A 196 12.75 16.25 9.61
N THR A 197 12.92 16.10 8.30
CA THR A 197 13.58 17.11 7.48
C THR A 197 12.55 17.84 6.60
N GLU A 198 13.00 18.88 5.91
CA GLU A 198 12.20 19.62 4.94
C GLU A 198 12.49 19.11 3.52
N LEU A 199 11.44 18.89 2.75
CA LEU A 199 11.51 18.37 1.39
C LEU A 199 10.91 19.35 0.40
N PHE A 200 11.68 19.68 -0.64
CA PHE A 200 11.18 20.31 -1.85
C PHE A 200 11.08 19.26 -2.97
N ILE A 201 9.99 19.29 -3.72
CA ILE A 201 9.73 18.41 -4.86
C ILE A 201 9.55 19.31 -6.09
N ASP A 202 10.30 19.05 -7.16
CA ASP A 202 10.24 19.83 -8.40
C ASP A 202 8.85 19.77 -9.05
N LYS A 203 8.24 18.61 -9.02
CA LYS A 203 6.90 18.32 -9.52
C LYS A 203 6.34 17.05 -8.88
N ASN A 204 5.04 16.95 -8.76
CA ASN A 204 4.35 15.75 -8.27
C ASN A 204 3.56 15.00 -9.35
N PHE A 205 3.70 15.42 -10.61
CA PHE A 205 2.96 14.91 -11.75
C PHE A 205 3.84 14.88 -13.01
N VAL A 206 3.72 13.80 -13.79
CA VAL A 206 4.30 13.64 -15.11
C VAL A 206 3.22 13.11 -16.06
N ASP A 207 3.02 13.79 -17.18
CA ASP A 207 2.18 13.31 -18.29
C ASP A 207 3.09 12.89 -19.44
N PHE A 208 2.96 11.63 -19.87
CA PHE A 208 3.72 11.09 -20.99
C PHE A 208 3.06 11.37 -22.34
N GLY A 209 1.84 11.95 -22.36
CA GLY A 209 1.09 12.16 -23.59
C GLY A 209 0.67 10.85 -24.27
N SER A 210 0.50 10.88 -25.60
CA SER A 210 0.20 9.68 -26.40
C SER A 210 1.48 9.05 -26.93
N PHE A 211 1.62 7.72 -26.80
CA PHE A 211 2.80 6.97 -27.24
C PHE A 211 2.41 5.53 -27.65
N ASP A 212 3.31 4.89 -28.41
CA ASP A 212 3.17 3.47 -28.78
C ASP A 212 3.28 2.59 -27.53
N TRP A 213 2.25 1.79 -27.24
CA TRP A 213 2.17 0.97 -26.01
C TRP A 213 3.31 -0.05 -25.86
N HIS A 214 4.02 -0.41 -26.94
CA HIS A 214 5.21 -1.26 -26.86
C HIS A 214 6.45 -0.54 -26.31
N LYS A 215 6.42 0.81 -26.22
CA LYS A 215 7.56 1.62 -25.79
C LYS A 215 7.44 1.98 -24.32
N GLU A 216 8.51 1.73 -23.56
CA GLU A 216 8.61 2.20 -22.19
C GLU A 216 8.69 3.73 -22.13
N GLN A 217 7.98 4.31 -21.16
CA GLN A 217 8.06 5.73 -20.85
C GLN A 217 8.87 5.95 -19.58
N LYS A 218 9.69 7.01 -19.56
CA LYS A 218 10.54 7.34 -18.43
C LYS A 218 10.26 8.74 -17.95
N GLY A 219 10.03 8.90 -16.66
CA GLY A 219 9.85 10.17 -15.98
C GLY A 219 10.80 10.27 -14.79
N VAL A 220 11.16 11.48 -14.42
CA VAL A 220 12.02 11.75 -13.26
C VAL A 220 11.30 12.71 -12.34
N PHE A 221 11.30 12.41 -11.05
CA PHE A 221 10.93 13.32 -9.98
C PHE A 221 12.18 13.64 -9.16
N VAL A 222 12.38 14.90 -8.80
CA VAL A 222 13.54 15.34 -8.03
C VAL A 222 13.11 15.72 -6.63
N PHE A 223 13.71 15.07 -5.64
CA PHE A 223 13.51 15.33 -4.22
C PHE A 223 14.75 16.05 -3.68
N SER A 224 14.58 17.27 -3.18
CA SER A 224 15.66 18.10 -2.64
C SER A 224 15.48 18.25 -1.12
N ASN A 225 16.50 17.85 -0.37
CA ASN A 225 16.51 18.01 1.08
C ASN A 225 16.85 19.47 1.44
N GLN A 226 15.86 20.23 1.89
CA GLN A 226 16.01 21.63 2.32
C GLN A 226 16.16 21.81 3.83
N GLY A 227 16.05 20.71 4.60
CA GLY A 227 16.24 20.75 6.05
C GLY A 227 17.68 20.49 6.47
N ASP A 228 17.90 20.42 7.78
CA ASP A 228 19.21 20.32 8.41
C ASP A 228 19.68 18.90 8.71
N ILE A 229 18.80 17.91 8.51
CA ILE A 229 19.12 16.51 8.73
C ILE A 229 18.95 15.68 7.44
N PRO A 230 19.59 14.49 7.33
CA PRO A 230 19.46 13.66 6.15
C PRO A 230 18.01 13.28 5.84
N LEU A 231 17.60 13.39 4.57
CA LEU A 231 16.35 12.86 4.06
C LEU A 231 16.52 11.35 3.82
N VAL A 232 15.64 10.55 4.41
CA VAL A 232 15.62 9.09 4.26
C VAL A 232 14.35 8.70 3.51
N ILE A 233 14.49 8.06 2.34
CA ILE A 233 13.37 7.42 1.64
C ILE A 233 13.21 6.02 2.23
N GLU A 234 12.18 5.83 3.04
CA GLU A 234 11.89 4.59 3.77
C GLU A 234 11.27 3.51 2.85
N GLY A 235 10.54 3.95 1.81
CA GLY A 235 9.95 3.06 0.83
C GLY A 235 9.21 3.79 -0.29
N VAL A 236 9.08 3.10 -1.42
CA VAL A 236 8.31 3.57 -2.58
C VAL A 236 7.38 2.44 -3.01
N ILE A 237 6.12 2.76 -3.23
CA ILE A 237 5.07 1.83 -3.64
C ILE A 237 4.37 2.40 -4.87
N THR A 238 4.17 1.56 -5.87
CA THR A 238 3.44 1.88 -7.10
C THR A 238 2.04 1.29 -7.08
N SER A 239 1.08 1.92 -7.73
CA SER A 239 -0.29 1.41 -7.83
C SER A 239 -0.45 0.25 -8.82
N CYS A 240 0.59 -0.14 -9.57
CA CYS A 240 0.63 -1.29 -10.46
C CYS A 240 2.05 -1.80 -10.67
N ASP A 241 2.19 -3.08 -11.06
CA ASP A 241 3.47 -3.66 -11.48
C ASP A 241 3.97 -3.13 -12.84
N CYS A 242 3.10 -2.44 -13.58
CA CYS A 242 3.42 -1.73 -14.82
C CYS A 242 4.28 -0.48 -14.61
N THR A 243 4.50 -0.09 -13.36
CA THR A 243 5.32 1.08 -12.98
C THR A 243 6.43 0.63 -12.03
N THR A 244 7.67 0.98 -12.33
CA THR A 244 8.81 0.77 -11.45
C THR A 244 9.46 2.10 -11.12
N VAL A 245 10.08 2.19 -9.94
CA VAL A 245 10.82 3.39 -9.51
C VAL A 245 12.19 2.98 -9.01
N ASP A 246 13.20 3.53 -9.64
CA ASP A 246 14.60 3.37 -9.23
C ASP A 246 15.12 4.66 -8.58
N TYR A 247 15.79 4.51 -7.44
CA TYR A 247 16.37 5.63 -6.68
C TYR A 247 17.49 5.14 -5.77
N PRO A 248 18.52 5.98 -5.49
CA PRO A 248 19.56 5.68 -4.50
C PRO A 248 18.97 5.41 -3.11
N LYS A 249 19.48 4.40 -2.41
CA LYS A 249 18.99 3.99 -1.08
C LYS A 249 19.68 4.73 0.08
N GLU A 250 20.77 5.43 -0.22
CA GLU A 250 21.53 6.21 0.76
C GLU A 250 20.74 7.46 1.19
N PRO A 251 20.86 7.87 2.45
CA PRO A 251 20.28 9.12 2.94
C PRO A 251 20.78 10.34 2.17
N VAL A 252 19.88 11.21 1.77
CA VAL A 252 20.20 12.46 1.03
C VAL A 252 20.58 13.55 2.03
N ARG A 253 21.82 14.03 1.95
CA ARG A 253 22.36 15.05 2.86
C ARG A 253 21.63 16.39 2.71
N PRO A 254 21.63 17.24 3.76
CA PRO A 254 21.16 18.63 3.66
C PRO A 254 21.70 19.36 2.43
N GLY A 255 20.85 20.07 1.71
CA GLY A 255 21.16 20.80 0.49
C GLY A 255 21.37 19.95 -0.77
N MET A 256 21.29 18.61 -0.66
CA MET A 256 21.44 17.71 -1.81
C MET A 256 20.09 17.25 -2.34
N SER A 257 20.09 16.75 -3.58
CA SER A 257 18.91 16.24 -4.24
C SER A 257 19.11 14.78 -4.69
N VAL A 258 18.01 14.06 -4.83
CA VAL A 258 17.96 12.70 -5.36
C VAL A 258 16.89 12.62 -6.46
N GLU A 259 17.19 11.87 -7.50
CA GLU A 259 16.25 11.57 -8.59
C GLU A 259 15.56 10.23 -8.36
N LEU A 260 14.24 10.23 -8.53
CA LEU A 260 13.41 9.03 -8.58
C LEU A 260 13.07 8.78 -10.05
N LEU A 261 13.77 7.84 -10.67
CA LEU A 261 13.53 7.44 -12.05
C LEU A 261 12.33 6.50 -12.10
N THR A 262 11.26 6.96 -12.71
CA THR A 262 10.03 6.18 -12.91
C THR A 262 10.00 5.63 -14.33
N VAL A 263 9.75 4.34 -14.47
CA VAL A 263 9.56 3.67 -15.74
C VAL A 263 8.16 3.07 -15.77
N TYR A 264 7.39 3.42 -16.80
CA TYR A 264 6.08 2.86 -17.08
C TYR A 264 6.13 2.01 -18.36
N LYS A 265 5.55 0.80 -18.29
CA LYS A 265 5.43 -0.11 -19.40
C LYS A 265 3.98 -0.59 -19.50
N ALA A 266 3.29 -0.22 -20.60
CA ALA A 266 1.94 -0.69 -20.84
C ALA A 266 1.92 -2.20 -21.19
N ASP A 267 0.88 -2.89 -20.75
CA ASP A 267 0.62 -4.30 -21.13
C ASP A 267 -0.29 -4.40 -22.38
N HIS A 268 -1.04 -3.35 -22.65
CA HIS A 268 -1.98 -3.21 -23.77
C HIS A 268 -2.28 -1.73 -24.01
N PRO A 269 -2.91 -1.34 -25.13
CA PRO A 269 -3.37 0.02 -25.32
C PRO A 269 -4.34 0.44 -24.22
N GLU A 270 -4.00 1.50 -23.47
CA GLU A 270 -4.84 2.03 -22.39
C GLU A 270 -4.54 3.51 -22.12
N TYR A 271 -5.56 4.27 -21.67
CA TYR A 271 -5.33 5.49 -20.91
C TYR A 271 -5.04 5.12 -19.47
N PHE A 272 -3.94 5.59 -18.91
CA PHE A 272 -3.57 5.28 -17.53
C PHE A 272 -3.41 6.52 -16.66
N ASN A 273 -3.66 6.30 -15.37
CA ASN A 273 -3.42 7.25 -14.30
C ASN A 273 -2.95 6.46 -13.09
N LYS A 274 -1.63 6.39 -12.89
CA LYS A 274 -1.01 5.59 -11.85
C LYS A 274 -0.39 6.47 -10.77
N THR A 275 -0.36 5.98 -9.55
CA THR A 275 0.24 6.67 -8.41
C THR A 275 1.50 5.98 -7.94
N ILE A 276 2.43 6.79 -7.43
CA ILE A 276 3.66 6.38 -6.76
C ILE A 276 3.63 7.01 -5.38
N THR A 277 3.63 6.19 -4.35
CA THR A 277 3.62 6.65 -2.96
C THR A 277 5.01 6.50 -2.37
N VAL A 278 5.59 7.60 -1.93
CA VAL A 278 6.95 7.67 -1.35
C VAL A 278 6.84 7.93 0.15
N TYR A 279 7.38 7.02 0.95
CA TYR A 279 7.50 7.17 2.41
C TYR A 279 8.89 7.69 2.75
N CYS A 280 8.96 8.77 3.51
CA CYS A 280 10.22 9.41 3.93
C CYS A 280 10.04 10.16 5.26
N ASN A 281 11.16 10.56 5.89
CA ASN A 281 11.17 11.25 7.18
C ASN A 281 10.86 12.75 7.07
N VAL A 282 9.73 13.10 6.43
CA VAL A 282 9.23 14.50 6.36
C VAL A 282 7.82 14.59 6.95
N GLU A 283 7.39 15.81 7.31
CA GLU A 283 6.06 16.02 7.92
C GLU A 283 4.93 15.59 6.98
N THR A 284 5.10 15.85 5.68
CA THR A 284 4.09 15.58 4.65
C THR A 284 4.09 14.14 4.14
N SER A 285 4.93 13.25 4.70
CA SER A 285 4.95 11.82 4.32
C SER A 285 3.64 11.11 4.70
N PRO A 286 3.09 10.24 3.83
CA PRO A 286 3.63 9.85 2.52
C PRO A 286 3.38 10.90 1.41
N ILE A 287 4.33 10.99 0.49
CA ILE A 287 4.22 11.81 -0.71
C ILE A 287 3.58 11.01 -1.83
N VAL A 288 2.56 11.56 -2.48
CA VAL A 288 1.90 10.93 -3.62
C VAL A 288 2.30 11.63 -4.91
N LEU A 289 3.03 10.93 -5.75
CA LEU A 289 3.36 11.32 -7.11
C LEU A 289 2.40 10.66 -8.10
N ARG A 290 2.22 11.23 -9.26
CA ARG A 290 1.29 10.75 -10.27
C ARG A 290 1.91 10.76 -11.66
N ILE A 291 1.63 9.71 -12.42
CA ILE A 291 1.96 9.62 -13.84
C ILE A 291 0.68 9.34 -14.64
N THR A 292 0.55 9.96 -15.81
CA THR A 292 -0.54 9.71 -16.76
C THR A 292 0.01 9.57 -18.18
N GLY A 293 -0.81 9.06 -19.06
CA GLY A 293 -0.52 8.98 -20.49
C GLY A 293 -1.56 8.15 -21.22
N ASN A 294 -1.45 8.12 -22.53
CA ASN A 294 -2.30 7.34 -23.40
C ASN A 294 -1.42 6.41 -24.26
N ALA A 295 -1.37 5.14 -23.88
CA ALA A 295 -0.68 4.11 -24.62
C ALA A 295 -1.56 3.64 -25.78
N GLU A 296 -1.17 3.89 -27.01
CA GLU A 296 -1.94 3.64 -28.23
C GLU A 296 -1.26 2.60 -29.11
N GLN A 297 -2.03 1.95 -29.97
CA GLN A 297 -1.51 1.13 -31.05
C GLN A 297 -1.16 2.09 -32.20
N GLN A 298 0.11 2.23 -32.50
CA GLN A 298 0.62 3.00 -33.64
C GLN A 298 0.90 2.11 -34.83
#